data_1f026f6179367ff21bb51315e7820ee1
#
_entry.id   1f026f6179367ff21bb51315e7820ee1
#
_cell.length_a   1.000
_cell.length_b   1.000
_cell.length_c   1.000
_cell.angle_alpha   90.00
_cell.angle_beta   90.00
_cell.angle_gamma   90.00
#
_symmetry.space_group_name_H-M   'P 1'
#
loop_
_entity.id
_entity.type
_entity.pdbx_description
1 polymer ?
#
loop_
_entity_poly.entity_id
_entity_poly.type
_entity_poly.pdbx_seq_one_letter_code
_entity_poly.pdbx_strand_id
1 'polypeptide(L)'
;MNIWHDIDSERIKPKDFISVIEITKGGKNKYELDKETGLLRLDRVLYTATHYPANYGFIPRTYADDNDPLDVLVLCQENIDPMTLVECYPIGVITMIDSEQNDEKIIAVAKKDPFLNVYKDINDLPSHISSEIMHFFEVYKQLEEKQTVVEEVLGREEAETVSYTHLRAHETSQDL
;
A
#
# COMPACT_ATOMS: atom_id res chain seq x y z
N MET A 1 6.83 7.52 -20.10
CA MET A 1 6.64 6.28 -19.34
C MET A 1 5.49 6.46 -18.36
N ASN A 2 4.59 5.50 -18.31
CA ASN A 2 3.52 5.46 -17.32
C ASN A 2 4.00 4.62 -16.13
N ILE A 3 4.15 5.24 -14.96
CA ILE A 3 4.68 4.57 -13.76
C ILE A 3 3.79 3.40 -13.32
N TRP A 4 2.48 3.47 -13.55
CA TRP A 4 1.56 2.40 -13.21
C TRP A 4 1.73 1.18 -14.12
N HIS A 5 1.89 1.39 -15.43
CA HIS A 5 1.78 0.32 -16.42
C HIS A 5 3.10 -0.12 -17.04
N ASP A 6 4.10 0.75 -17.10
CA ASP A 6 5.28 0.53 -17.95
C ASP A 6 6.54 0.05 -17.20
N ILE A 7 6.49 -0.08 -15.89
CA ILE A 7 7.60 -0.69 -15.13
C ILE A 7 7.79 -2.13 -15.62
N ASP A 8 9.03 -2.54 -15.84
CA ASP A 8 9.34 -3.90 -16.28
C ASP A 8 8.72 -4.94 -15.35
N SER A 9 7.95 -5.88 -15.93
CA SER A 9 7.26 -6.92 -15.18
C SER A 9 8.20 -7.81 -14.35
N GLU A 10 9.47 -7.93 -14.74
CA GLU A 10 10.46 -8.67 -13.97
C GLU A 10 10.75 -8.05 -12.60
N ARG A 11 10.45 -6.77 -12.43
CA ARG A 11 10.63 -6.05 -11.16
C ARG A 11 9.42 -6.16 -10.24
N ILE A 12 8.33 -6.75 -10.69
CA ILE A 12 7.07 -6.84 -9.94
C ILE A 12 6.61 -8.29 -9.88
N LYS A 13 6.95 -8.96 -8.79
CA LYS A 13 6.55 -10.35 -8.52
C LYS A 13 5.78 -10.38 -7.20
N PRO A 14 4.87 -11.35 -6.99
CA PRO A 14 4.13 -11.44 -5.71
C PRO A 14 5.02 -11.49 -4.47
N LYS A 15 6.21 -12.09 -4.58
CA LYS A 15 7.14 -12.26 -3.45
C LYS A 15 8.20 -11.17 -3.36
N ASP A 16 8.35 -10.34 -4.39
CA ASP A 16 9.43 -9.35 -4.49
C ASP A 16 9.02 -8.32 -5.53
N PHE A 17 8.81 -7.09 -5.11
CA PHE A 17 8.28 -6.05 -5.97
C PHE A 17 8.85 -4.68 -5.63
N ILE A 18 8.67 -3.74 -6.55
CA ILE A 18 8.96 -2.33 -6.32
C ILE A 18 7.65 -1.63 -5.96
N SER A 19 7.70 -0.79 -4.93
CA SER A 19 6.62 0.13 -4.58
C SER A 19 6.98 1.56 -4.98
N VAL A 20 5.98 2.35 -5.29
CA VAL A 20 6.12 3.81 -5.47
C VAL A 20 5.52 4.48 -4.25
N ILE A 21 6.32 5.23 -3.51
CA ILE A 21 5.84 5.93 -2.32
C ILE A 21 5.14 7.22 -2.75
N GLU A 22 3.93 7.41 -2.25
CA GLU A 22 3.16 8.65 -2.44
C GLU A 22 3.12 9.49 -1.18
N ILE A 23 3.07 8.86 -0.01
CA ILE A 23 2.92 9.54 1.28
C ILE A 23 3.99 9.03 2.24
N THR A 24 4.78 9.96 2.77
CA THR A 24 5.79 9.63 3.78
C THR A 24 5.13 9.30 5.11
N LYS A 25 5.70 8.34 5.83
CA LYS A 25 5.28 8.00 7.20
C LYS A 25 5.17 9.26 8.06
N GLY A 26 4.10 9.36 8.82
CA GLY A 26 3.83 10.52 9.69
C GLY A 26 3.16 11.68 8.98
N GLY A 27 2.89 11.57 7.67
CA GLY A 27 2.21 12.60 6.91
C GLY A 27 0.71 12.64 7.13
N LYS A 28 0.10 13.80 6.90
CA LYS A 28 -1.35 14.01 6.87
C LYS A 28 -1.83 14.44 5.48
N ASN A 29 -0.93 14.78 4.59
CA ASN A 29 -1.29 15.12 3.22
C ASN A 29 -1.55 13.83 2.45
N LYS A 30 -2.77 13.63 2.00
CA LYS A 30 -3.07 12.50 1.13
C LYS A 30 -2.72 12.86 -0.29
N TYR A 31 -1.58 12.37 -0.75
CA TYR A 31 -1.13 12.50 -2.13
C TYR A 31 -1.57 11.29 -2.95
N GLU A 32 -1.87 11.53 -4.20
CA GLU A 32 -2.15 10.49 -5.19
C GLU A 32 -1.37 10.79 -6.46
N LEU A 33 -0.85 9.76 -7.09
CA LEU A 33 -0.27 9.91 -8.42
C LEU A 33 -1.35 10.37 -9.40
N ASP A 34 -1.10 11.51 -10.03
CA ASP A 34 -1.92 11.98 -11.13
C ASP A 34 -1.51 11.22 -12.39
N LYS A 35 -2.40 10.35 -12.85
CA LYS A 35 -2.09 9.43 -13.96
C LYS A 35 -1.87 10.15 -15.29
N GLU A 36 -2.43 11.33 -15.43
CA GLU A 36 -2.30 12.15 -16.64
C GLU A 36 -0.93 12.80 -16.73
N THR A 37 -0.44 13.37 -15.63
CA THR A 37 0.80 14.15 -15.61
C THR A 37 2.01 13.41 -15.10
N GLY A 38 1.80 12.33 -14.31
CA GLY A 38 2.86 11.62 -13.62
C GLY A 38 3.38 12.31 -12.37
N LEU A 39 2.76 13.42 -11.96
CA LEU A 39 3.09 14.13 -10.73
C LEU A 39 2.19 13.67 -9.58
N LEU A 40 2.56 14.01 -8.36
CA LEU A 40 1.66 13.83 -7.22
C LEU A 40 0.66 14.97 -7.15
N ARG A 41 -0.59 14.64 -6.91
CA ARG A 41 -1.66 15.58 -6.66
C ARG A 41 -2.04 15.51 -5.18
N LEU A 42 -2.21 16.66 -4.54
CA LEU A 42 -2.77 16.72 -3.20
C LEU A 42 -4.29 16.48 -3.29
N ASP A 43 -4.73 15.28 -2.91
CA ASP A 43 -6.15 14.96 -2.86
C ASP A 43 -6.83 15.74 -1.73
N ARG A 44 -6.27 15.63 -0.52
CA ARG A 44 -6.72 16.40 0.64
C ARG A 44 -5.73 16.28 1.78
N VAL A 45 -5.87 17.15 2.77
CA VAL A 45 -5.25 16.97 4.09
C VAL A 45 -6.24 16.15 4.92
N LEU A 46 -5.79 15.14 5.64
CA LEU A 46 -6.66 14.33 6.50
C LEU A 46 -7.40 15.23 7.50
N TYR A 47 -8.69 14.98 7.67
CA TYR A 47 -9.53 15.78 8.57
C TYR A 47 -9.32 15.42 10.04
N THR A 48 -8.91 14.18 10.32
CA THR A 48 -8.60 13.74 11.69
C THR A 48 -7.18 14.15 12.07
N ALA A 49 -6.84 14.01 13.34
CA ALA A 49 -5.48 14.24 13.84
C ALA A 49 -4.54 13.04 13.60
N THR A 50 -5.01 12.01 12.90
CA THR A 50 -4.20 10.83 12.62
C THR A 50 -3.17 11.10 11.52
N HIS A 51 -2.10 10.33 11.56
CA HIS A 51 -1.00 10.40 10.60
C HIS A 51 -0.78 9.01 10.00
N TYR A 52 -0.32 8.94 8.76
CA TYR A 52 -0.03 7.67 8.11
C TYR A 52 0.98 6.89 8.95
N PRO A 53 0.67 5.62 9.30
CA PRO A 53 1.51 4.84 10.22
C PRO A 53 2.75 4.24 9.58
N ALA A 54 2.86 4.30 8.25
CA ALA A 54 3.99 3.79 7.48
C ALA A 54 4.11 4.60 6.19
N ASN A 55 5.23 4.45 5.49
CA ASN A 55 5.35 4.97 4.14
C ASN A 55 4.31 4.28 3.26
N TYR A 56 3.55 5.04 2.50
CA TYR A 56 2.36 4.55 1.82
C TYR A 56 2.41 4.87 0.34
N GLY A 57 2.01 3.92 -0.47
CA GLY A 57 2.00 4.12 -1.90
C GLY A 57 1.31 2.98 -2.64
N PHE A 58 1.80 2.63 -3.80
CA PHE A 58 1.18 1.59 -4.63
C PHE A 58 2.22 0.68 -5.26
N ILE A 59 1.75 -0.48 -5.71
CA ILE A 59 2.55 -1.46 -6.45
C ILE A 59 2.24 -1.29 -7.93
N PRO A 60 3.23 -0.93 -8.77
CA PRO A 60 3.03 -0.86 -10.21
C PRO A 60 2.52 -2.18 -10.81
N ARG A 61 1.89 -2.11 -11.96
CA ARG A 61 1.38 -3.26 -12.71
C ARG A 61 0.35 -4.09 -11.94
N THR A 62 -0.36 -3.47 -10.99
CA THR A 62 -1.49 -4.08 -10.28
C THR A 62 -2.78 -3.33 -10.61
N TYR A 63 -3.92 -4.02 -10.49
CA TYR A 63 -5.23 -3.45 -10.76
C TYR A 63 -6.22 -3.97 -9.73
N ALA A 64 -6.70 -3.09 -8.88
CA ALA A 64 -7.61 -3.41 -7.78
C ALA A 64 -9.07 -3.14 -8.14
N ASP A 65 -9.98 -3.53 -7.25
CA ASP A 65 -11.42 -3.43 -7.48
C ASP A 65 -11.92 -1.99 -7.63
N ASP A 66 -11.19 -1.02 -7.09
CA ASP A 66 -11.51 0.41 -7.21
C ASP A 66 -10.97 1.03 -8.50
N ASN A 67 -10.46 0.24 -9.43
CA ASN A 67 -9.84 0.66 -10.69
C ASN A 67 -8.54 1.44 -10.51
N ASP A 68 -7.90 1.30 -9.36
CA ASP A 68 -6.61 1.89 -9.04
C ASP A 68 -5.57 0.79 -8.79
N PRO A 69 -4.27 1.12 -8.79
CA PRO A 69 -3.26 0.13 -8.40
C PRO A 69 -3.42 -0.31 -6.95
N LEU A 70 -2.89 -1.48 -6.62
CA LEU A 70 -2.94 -2.04 -5.28
C LEU A 70 -2.10 -1.21 -4.32
N ASP A 71 -2.68 -0.80 -3.20
CA ASP A 71 -2.01 -0.01 -2.18
C ASP A 71 -1.04 -0.85 -1.36
N VAL A 72 0.01 -0.20 -0.87
CA VAL A 72 1.02 -0.84 -0.03
C VAL A 72 1.48 0.10 1.09
N LEU A 73 1.63 -0.47 2.29
CA LEU A 73 2.31 0.17 3.41
C LEU A 73 3.71 -0.42 3.49
N VAL A 74 4.73 0.41 3.36
CA VAL A 74 6.12 -0.01 3.39
C VAL A 74 6.72 0.31 4.76
N LEU A 75 6.96 -0.73 5.56
CA LEU A 75 7.61 -0.60 6.85
C LEU A 75 9.09 -0.36 6.62
N CYS A 76 9.59 0.69 7.24
CA CYS A 76 10.99 1.10 7.18
C CYS A 76 11.30 1.91 8.44
N GLN A 77 12.52 1.80 8.97
CA GLN A 77 12.91 2.61 10.12
C GLN A 77 13.02 4.11 9.76
N GLU A 78 13.18 4.42 8.49
CA GLU A 78 13.33 5.79 8.01
C GLU A 78 12.10 6.26 7.24
N ASN A 79 11.93 7.58 7.19
CA ASN A 79 10.90 8.20 6.37
C ASN A 79 11.40 8.30 4.93
N ILE A 80 10.62 7.76 4.01
CA ILE A 80 10.98 7.72 2.59
C ILE A 80 10.27 8.86 1.86
N ASP A 81 11.00 9.59 1.03
CA ASP A 81 10.45 10.70 0.26
C ASP A 81 9.41 10.24 -0.77
N PRO A 82 8.38 11.05 -1.04
CA PRO A 82 7.44 10.75 -2.12
C PRO A 82 8.13 10.59 -3.47
N MET A 83 7.54 9.78 -4.34
CA MET A 83 8.03 9.45 -5.68
C MET A 83 9.32 8.63 -5.67
N THR A 84 9.60 7.94 -4.57
CA THR A 84 10.74 7.03 -4.47
C THR A 84 10.31 5.61 -4.81
N LEU A 85 11.12 4.93 -5.63
CA LEU A 85 10.97 3.49 -5.87
C LEU A 85 11.65 2.73 -4.74
N VAL A 86 10.94 1.80 -4.11
CA VAL A 86 11.44 1.02 -2.99
C VAL A 86 11.30 -0.47 -3.30
N GLU A 87 12.41 -1.20 -3.29
CA GLU A 87 12.37 -2.66 -3.39
C GLU A 87 11.79 -3.22 -2.09
N CYS A 88 10.75 -4.05 -2.20
CA CYS A 88 9.99 -4.56 -1.06
C CYS A 88 9.73 -6.05 -1.19
N TYR A 89 9.38 -6.66 -0.06
CA TYR A 89 8.74 -7.97 -0.03
C TYR A 89 7.53 -7.92 0.90
N PRO A 90 6.47 -8.70 0.61
CA PRO A 90 5.26 -8.66 1.44
C PRO A 90 5.45 -9.46 2.72
N ILE A 91 4.84 -8.98 3.82
CA ILE A 91 4.79 -9.69 5.08
C ILE A 91 3.37 -9.87 5.59
N GLY A 92 2.41 -9.15 5.03
CA GLY A 92 1.02 -9.24 5.43
C GLY A 92 0.11 -8.43 4.52
N VAL A 93 -1.18 -8.52 4.78
CA VAL A 93 -2.22 -7.77 4.07
C VAL A 93 -3.31 -7.37 5.06
N ILE A 94 -3.78 -6.14 4.94
CA ILE A 94 -4.96 -5.67 5.67
C ILE A 94 -6.15 -5.77 4.72
N THR A 95 -7.23 -6.40 5.19
CA THR A 95 -8.48 -6.48 4.44
C THR A 95 -9.48 -5.51 5.06
N MET A 96 -10.11 -4.70 4.22
CA MET A 96 -11.06 -3.70 4.67
C MET A 96 -12.09 -3.40 3.57
N ILE A 97 -13.13 -2.72 3.95
CA ILE A 97 -14.19 -2.24 3.05
C ILE A 97 -14.23 -0.72 3.15
N ASP A 98 -14.09 -0.06 2.01
CA ASP A 98 -14.18 1.40 1.90
C ASP A 98 -15.28 1.72 0.88
N SER A 99 -16.30 2.46 1.34
CA SER A 99 -17.43 2.83 0.47
C SER A 99 -18.04 1.62 -0.25
N GLU A 100 -18.28 0.54 0.49
CA GLU A 100 -18.89 -0.71 0.02
C GLU A 100 -18.02 -1.53 -0.96
N GLN A 101 -16.76 -1.14 -1.17
CA GLN A 101 -15.83 -1.89 -2.02
C GLN A 101 -14.72 -2.53 -1.17
N ASN A 102 -14.30 -3.72 -1.58
CA ASN A 102 -13.11 -4.34 -1.00
C ASN A 102 -11.90 -3.46 -1.28
N ASP A 103 -11.14 -3.20 -0.23
CA ASP A 103 -9.93 -2.37 -0.29
C ASP A 103 -8.85 -3.12 0.48
N GLU A 104 -8.04 -3.85 -0.23
CA GLU A 104 -6.94 -4.60 0.35
C GLU A 104 -5.65 -3.78 0.24
N LYS A 105 -4.83 -3.84 1.29
CA LYS A 105 -3.56 -3.11 1.31
C LYS A 105 -2.46 -4.06 1.74
N ILE A 106 -1.42 -4.17 0.93
CA ILE A 106 -0.25 -5.00 1.26
C ILE A 106 0.55 -4.30 2.35
N ILE A 107 1.06 -5.09 3.29
CA ILE A 107 2.04 -4.64 4.27
C ILE A 107 3.37 -5.27 3.85
N ALA A 108 4.35 -4.43 3.58
CA ALA A 108 5.65 -4.85 3.06
C ALA A 108 6.79 -4.28 3.90
N VAL A 109 7.97 -4.84 3.73
CA VAL A 109 9.21 -4.34 4.35
C VAL A 109 10.12 -3.84 3.25
N ALA A 110 10.77 -2.70 3.48
CA ALA A 110 11.84 -2.22 2.62
C ALA A 110 13.01 -3.20 2.67
N LYS A 111 13.29 -3.83 1.54
CA LYS A 111 14.24 -4.95 1.44
C LYS A 111 15.64 -4.61 1.94
N LYS A 112 16.06 -3.37 1.77
CA LYS A 112 17.39 -2.90 2.14
C LYS A 112 17.44 -2.22 3.50
N ASP A 113 16.41 -2.32 4.32
CA ASP A 113 16.43 -1.89 5.71
C ASP A 113 16.99 -3.03 6.58
N PRO A 114 18.21 -2.91 7.10
CA PRO A 114 18.84 -4.01 7.83
C PRO A 114 18.21 -4.31 9.19
N PHE A 115 17.43 -3.37 9.75
CA PHE A 115 16.72 -3.60 11.01
C PHE A 115 15.44 -4.40 10.80
N LEU A 116 14.76 -4.22 9.67
CA LEU A 116 13.45 -4.84 9.44
C LEU A 116 13.49 -6.04 8.48
N ASN A 117 14.54 -6.17 7.66
CA ASN A 117 14.57 -7.23 6.65
C ASN A 117 14.79 -8.64 7.21
N VAL A 118 14.92 -8.77 8.54
CA VAL A 118 14.93 -10.06 9.22
C VAL A 118 13.53 -10.61 9.46
N TYR A 119 12.50 -9.76 9.42
CA TYR A 119 11.11 -10.17 9.59
C TYR A 119 10.54 -10.67 8.27
N LYS A 120 9.88 -11.81 8.30
CA LYS A 120 9.34 -12.45 7.09
C LYS A 120 7.82 -12.52 7.08
N ASP A 121 7.17 -12.31 8.23
CA ASP A 121 5.72 -12.32 8.38
C ASP A 121 5.30 -11.24 9.36
N ILE A 122 4.13 -10.65 9.15
CA ILE A 122 3.61 -9.61 10.06
C ILE A 122 3.48 -10.12 11.50
N ASN A 123 3.27 -11.43 11.67
CA ASN A 123 3.16 -12.03 12.99
C ASN A 123 4.50 -12.10 13.75
N ASP A 124 5.61 -11.87 13.06
CA ASP A 124 6.94 -11.80 13.67
C ASP A 124 7.19 -10.45 14.36
N LEU A 125 6.37 -9.45 14.04
CA LEU A 125 6.47 -8.10 14.59
C LEU A 125 5.61 -7.96 15.86
N PRO A 126 5.89 -6.96 16.71
CA PRO A 126 4.99 -6.64 17.81
C PRO A 126 3.57 -6.41 17.30
N SER A 127 2.59 -7.03 17.95
CA SER A 127 1.18 -6.96 17.52
C SER A 127 0.62 -5.54 17.50
N HIS A 128 1.21 -4.62 18.27
CA HIS A 128 0.77 -3.23 18.30
C HIS A 128 0.96 -2.53 16.95
N ILE A 129 1.90 -2.97 16.13
CA ILE A 129 2.08 -2.44 14.78
C ILE A 129 0.82 -2.68 13.94
N SER A 130 0.28 -3.90 13.96
CA SER A 130 -0.98 -4.21 13.31
C SER A 130 -2.14 -3.41 13.90
N SER A 131 -2.16 -3.27 15.23
CA SER A 131 -3.21 -2.49 15.92
C SER A 131 -3.21 -1.03 15.48
N GLU A 132 -2.07 -0.40 15.36
CA GLU A 132 -1.96 0.99 14.90
C GLU A 132 -2.40 1.15 13.44
N ILE A 133 -1.99 0.23 12.57
CA ILE A 133 -2.39 0.25 11.16
C ILE A 133 -3.91 0.11 11.04
N MET A 134 -4.49 -0.87 11.72
CA MET A 134 -5.94 -1.11 11.70
C MET A 134 -6.69 0.12 12.22
N HIS A 135 -6.26 0.67 13.35
CA HIS A 135 -6.89 1.85 13.94
C HIS A 135 -6.84 3.04 12.99
N PHE A 136 -5.70 3.28 12.33
CA PHE A 136 -5.58 4.37 11.38
C PHE A 136 -6.67 4.27 10.29
N PHE A 137 -6.82 3.12 9.67
CA PHE A 137 -7.79 2.94 8.59
C PHE A 137 -9.24 2.89 9.09
N GLU A 138 -9.47 2.60 10.35
CA GLU A 138 -10.80 2.70 10.95
C GLU A 138 -11.26 4.14 11.11
N VAL A 139 -10.33 5.06 11.39
CA VAL A 139 -10.70 6.43 11.80
C VAL A 139 -10.31 7.54 10.82
N TYR A 140 -9.43 7.28 9.86
CA TYR A 140 -8.81 8.36 9.07
C TYR A 140 -9.83 9.15 8.22
N LYS A 141 -10.99 8.58 7.91
CA LYS A 141 -12.09 9.23 7.17
C LYS A 141 -13.30 9.62 8.03
N GLN A 142 -13.25 9.41 9.34
CA GLN A 142 -14.42 9.61 10.20
C GLN A 142 -14.99 11.02 10.12
N LEU A 143 -14.13 12.03 10.13
CA LEU A 143 -14.59 13.43 10.08
C LEU A 143 -15.01 13.87 8.68
N GLU A 144 -14.87 13.00 7.68
CA GLU A 144 -15.37 13.21 6.32
C GLU A 144 -16.73 12.55 6.09
N GLU A 145 -17.35 12.04 7.16
CA GLU A 145 -18.63 11.34 7.12
C GLU A 145 -18.60 10.09 6.20
N LYS A 146 -17.43 9.48 6.03
CA LYS A 146 -17.27 8.25 5.27
C LYS A 146 -16.94 7.10 6.20
N GLN A 147 -17.51 5.93 5.89
CA GLN A 147 -17.31 4.74 6.70
C GLN A 147 -16.29 3.81 6.04
N THR A 148 -15.36 3.33 6.86
CA THR A 148 -14.46 2.25 6.51
C THR A 148 -14.65 1.14 7.55
N VAL A 149 -14.61 -0.10 7.10
CA VAL A 149 -14.69 -1.27 7.98
C VAL A 149 -13.41 -2.07 7.80
N VAL A 150 -12.58 -2.07 8.84
CA VAL A 150 -11.35 -2.87 8.84
C VAL A 150 -11.71 -4.26 9.35
N GLU A 151 -11.39 -5.28 8.57
CA GLU A 151 -11.74 -6.65 8.90
C GLU A 151 -10.61 -7.34 9.68
N GLU A 152 -9.46 -7.51 9.05
CA GLU A 152 -8.34 -8.24 9.67
C GLU A 152 -7.00 -7.93 9.02
N VAL A 153 -5.93 -8.32 9.70
CA VAL A 153 -4.58 -8.36 9.15
C VAL A 153 -4.19 -9.83 9.02
N LEU A 154 -3.86 -10.24 7.81
CA LEU A 154 -3.43 -11.60 7.47
C LEU A 154 -1.92 -11.62 7.19
N GLY A 155 -1.36 -12.82 7.11
CA GLY A 155 0.07 -13.01 6.98
C GLY A 155 0.61 -12.91 5.56
N ARG A 156 1.88 -13.29 5.42
CA ARG A 156 2.62 -13.19 4.16
C ARG A 156 2.01 -14.01 3.04
N GLU A 157 1.58 -15.24 3.32
CA GLU A 157 1.02 -16.13 2.30
C GLU A 157 -0.20 -15.51 1.63
N GLU A 158 -1.12 -14.96 2.42
CA GLU A 158 -2.31 -14.28 1.93
C GLU A 158 -1.94 -13.01 1.16
N ALA A 159 -0.93 -12.28 1.62
CA ALA A 159 -0.42 -11.09 0.92
C ALA A 159 0.11 -11.43 -0.48
N GLU A 160 0.84 -12.53 -0.60
CA GLU A 160 1.34 -13.00 -1.89
C GLU A 160 0.20 -13.37 -2.83
N THR A 161 -0.85 -14.02 -2.31
CA THR A 161 -2.05 -14.38 -3.08
C THR A 161 -2.78 -13.13 -3.58
N VAL A 162 -2.96 -12.12 -2.73
CA VAL A 162 -3.60 -10.85 -3.09
C VAL A 162 -2.79 -10.14 -4.18
N SER A 163 -1.49 -10.07 -4.02
CA SER A 163 -0.60 -9.46 -5.02
C SER A 163 -0.69 -10.18 -6.37
N TYR A 164 -0.68 -11.50 -6.35
CA TYR A 164 -0.84 -12.30 -7.57
C TYR A 164 -2.17 -11.99 -8.27
N THR A 165 -3.27 -11.97 -7.51
CA THR A 165 -4.60 -11.70 -8.05
C THR A 165 -4.65 -10.35 -8.76
N HIS A 166 -4.07 -9.31 -8.16
CA HIS A 166 -4.10 -7.96 -8.71
C HIS A 166 -3.11 -7.76 -9.87
N LEU A 167 -2.00 -8.51 -9.89
CA LEU A 167 -1.11 -8.57 -11.04
C LEU A 167 -1.80 -9.22 -12.24
N ARG A 168 -2.52 -10.33 -12.03
CA ARG A 168 -3.29 -10.98 -13.08
C ARG A 168 -4.41 -10.08 -13.60
N ALA A 169 -5.10 -9.36 -12.73
CA ALA A 169 -6.15 -8.42 -13.12
C ALA A 169 -5.58 -7.30 -14.01
N HIS A 170 -4.37 -6.79 -13.71
CA HIS A 170 -3.71 -5.80 -14.54
C HIS A 170 -3.38 -6.35 -15.93
N GLU A 171 -2.81 -7.54 -16.03
CA GLU A 171 -2.51 -8.18 -17.31
C GLU A 171 -3.77 -8.32 -18.17
N THR A 172 -4.87 -8.78 -17.57
CA THR A 172 -6.16 -8.94 -18.27
C THR A 172 -6.71 -7.60 -18.73
N SER A 173 -6.60 -6.54 -17.92
CA SER A 173 -7.10 -5.21 -18.27
C SER A 173 -6.33 -4.59 -19.44
N GLN A 174 -5.03 -4.90 -19.58
CA GLN A 174 -4.20 -4.39 -20.68
C GLN A 174 -4.52 -5.08 -22.02
N ASP A 175 -5.10 -6.27 -21.98
CA ASP A 175 -5.52 -7.00 -23.18
C ASP A 175 -6.87 -6.52 -23.74
N LEU A 176 -7.56 -5.65 -23.01
CA LEU A 176 -8.81 -5.05 -23.46
C LEU A 176 -8.56 -3.74 -24.20
#